data_82103d4aa170fcd8aca3e7230c664ef0
#
_entry.id   82103d4aa170fcd8aca3e7230c664ef0
#
_cell.length_a   1.000
_cell.length_b   1.000
_cell.length_c   1.000
_cell.angle_alpha   90.00
_cell.angle_beta   90.00
_cell.angle_gamma   90.00
#
_symmetry.space_group_name_H-M   'P 1'
#
loop_
_entity.id
_entity.type
_entity.pdbx_description
1 polymer ?
#
loop_
_entity_poly.entity_id
_entity_poly.type
_entity_poly.pdbx_seq_one_letter_code
_entity_poly.pdbx_strand_id
1 'polypeptide(L)'
;QQVARPVTDKWLRKGVRNRSIRVMIVGVPNVGKSTLINRLVGKNKVVAADRPGVTRGQQWVTIAKGLELLDTPGVLWPKFEDPEVGFCLAVTGAIKEDVYDRETAVELLLERLMHIYPEDLRVKYAIDFSEAEPVREVMAKIAVARGCLKAGGVLDIDKVIQLVLRDFRTGRL
;
A
#
# COMPACT_ATOMS: atom_id res chain seq x y z
N GLN A 1 19.81 14.36 -12.24
CA GLN A 1 21.09 14.51 -12.99
C GLN A 1 22.18 15.17 -12.14
N GLN A 2 21.89 16.19 -11.34
CA GLN A 2 22.90 16.89 -10.52
C GLN A 2 23.66 15.93 -9.57
N VAL A 3 22.97 15.03 -8.90
CA VAL A 3 23.57 14.06 -7.95
C VAL A 3 24.52 13.08 -8.64
N ALA A 4 24.31 12.76 -9.92
CA ALA A 4 25.13 11.82 -10.66
C ALA A 4 26.34 12.45 -11.37
N ARG A 5 26.46 13.79 -11.38
CA ARG A 5 27.58 14.51 -12.03
C ARG A 5 28.96 13.99 -11.62
N PRO A 6 29.29 13.79 -10.34
CA PRO A 6 30.64 13.33 -9.97
C PRO A 6 30.99 11.96 -10.60
N VAL A 7 29.99 11.09 -10.76
CA VAL A 7 30.15 9.75 -11.35
C VAL A 7 30.31 9.85 -12.85
N THR A 8 29.48 10.66 -13.52
CA THR A 8 29.55 10.85 -14.97
C THR A 8 30.83 11.53 -15.41
N ASP A 9 31.33 12.53 -14.65
CA ASP A 9 32.57 13.20 -14.93
C ASP A 9 33.79 12.26 -14.79
N LYS A 10 33.74 11.35 -13.79
CA LYS A 10 34.76 10.33 -13.63
C LYS A 10 34.76 9.34 -14.81
N TRP A 11 33.59 8.99 -15.35
CA TRP A 11 33.48 8.14 -16.52
C TRP A 11 34.03 8.81 -17.78
N LEU A 12 33.67 10.07 -18.00
CA LEU A 12 34.16 10.87 -19.14
C LEU A 12 35.71 11.01 -19.11
N ARG A 13 36.30 11.26 -17.94
CA ARG A 13 37.79 11.31 -17.77
C ARG A 13 38.45 9.97 -18.10
N LYS A 14 37.75 8.85 -17.92
CA LYS A 14 38.22 7.50 -18.28
C LYS A 14 37.87 7.10 -19.72
N GLY A 15 37.37 8.02 -20.56
CA GLY A 15 37.01 7.75 -21.94
C GLY A 15 35.71 6.93 -22.10
N VAL A 16 34.98 6.66 -21.02
CA VAL A 16 33.72 5.92 -21.07
C VAL A 16 32.61 6.86 -21.52
N ARG A 17 32.19 6.71 -22.77
CA ARG A 17 31.08 7.47 -23.35
C ARG A 17 29.82 6.60 -23.40
N ASN A 18 28.65 7.22 -23.39
CA ASN A 18 27.33 6.58 -23.58
C ASN A 18 26.96 5.52 -22.51
N ARG A 19 27.46 5.61 -21.30
CA ARG A 19 27.00 4.76 -20.19
C ARG A 19 25.78 5.38 -19.53
N SER A 20 24.69 4.60 -19.44
CA SER A 20 23.49 5.01 -18.72
C SER A 20 23.75 5.08 -17.20
N ILE A 21 23.19 6.11 -16.57
CA ILE A 21 23.07 6.17 -15.12
C ILE A 21 22.02 5.14 -14.72
N ARG A 22 22.37 4.29 -13.76
CA ARG A 22 21.49 3.25 -13.23
C ARG A 22 20.98 3.64 -11.86
N VAL A 23 19.68 3.63 -11.70
CA VAL A 23 18.98 3.94 -10.44
C VAL A 23 18.14 2.75 -10.05
N MET A 24 18.03 2.45 -8.78
CA MET A 24 17.19 1.39 -8.26
C MET A 24 16.12 1.96 -7.33
N ILE A 25 14.89 1.48 -7.44
CA ILE A 25 13.82 1.78 -6.49
C ILE A 25 13.65 0.58 -5.57
N VAL A 26 13.81 0.82 -4.27
CA VAL A 26 13.61 -0.17 -3.21
C VAL A 26 12.48 0.24 -2.29
N GLY A 27 11.83 -0.73 -1.69
CA GLY A 27 10.77 -0.50 -0.71
C GLY A 27 9.90 -1.74 -0.52
N VAL A 28 9.04 -1.72 0.49
CA VAL A 28 8.10 -2.80 0.78
C VAL A 28 7.13 -3.06 -0.39
N PRO A 29 6.45 -4.21 -0.47
CA PRO A 29 5.43 -4.45 -1.48
C PRO A 29 4.31 -3.40 -1.44
N ASN A 30 3.64 -3.19 -2.54
CA ASN A 30 2.46 -2.30 -2.71
C ASN A 30 2.64 -0.81 -2.38
N VAL A 31 3.83 -0.30 -2.10
CA VAL A 31 4.04 1.15 -1.85
C VAL A 31 3.99 2.02 -3.10
N GLY A 32 3.71 1.43 -4.27
CA GLY A 32 3.58 2.19 -5.52
C GLY A 32 4.87 2.32 -6.34
N LYS A 33 5.91 1.50 -6.11
CA LYS A 33 7.17 1.53 -6.89
C LYS A 33 6.93 1.45 -8.39
N SER A 34 6.27 0.42 -8.86
CA SER A 34 5.97 0.22 -10.29
C SER A 34 5.04 1.30 -10.85
N THR A 35 4.11 1.81 -10.04
CA THR A 35 3.26 2.96 -10.42
C THR A 35 4.09 4.22 -10.62
N LEU A 36 5.04 4.49 -9.72
CA LEU A 36 5.97 5.62 -9.86
C LEU A 36 6.82 5.49 -11.13
N ILE A 37 7.35 4.29 -11.40
CA ILE A 37 8.12 4.02 -12.60
C ILE A 37 7.27 4.29 -13.86
N ASN A 38 6.05 3.79 -13.91
CA ASN A 38 5.15 4.01 -15.06
C ASN A 38 4.84 5.49 -15.28
N ARG A 39 4.66 6.27 -14.20
CA ARG A 39 4.48 7.73 -14.30
C ARG A 39 5.71 8.43 -14.83
N LEU A 40 6.91 8.04 -14.40
CA LEU A 40 8.17 8.62 -14.87
C LEU A 40 8.44 8.32 -16.35
N VAL A 41 8.02 7.14 -16.80
CA VAL A 41 8.20 6.71 -18.21
C VAL A 41 7.10 7.26 -19.13
N GLY A 42 5.96 7.68 -18.57
CA GLY A 42 4.78 8.09 -19.34
C GLY A 42 4.07 6.94 -20.07
N LYS A 43 4.39 5.68 -19.75
CA LYS A 43 3.81 4.46 -20.35
C LYS A 43 3.75 3.34 -19.33
N ASN A 44 2.83 2.41 -19.50
CA ASN A 44 2.74 1.20 -18.67
C ASN A 44 3.79 0.16 -19.11
N LYS A 45 5.05 0.40 -18.77
CA LYS A 45 6.18 -0.50 -19.09
C LYS A 45 6.43 -1.58 -18.05
N VAL A 46 5.96 -1.39 -16.83
CA VAL A 46 6.05 -2.37 -15.75
C VAL A 46 4.67 -2.74 -15.23
N VAL A 47 4.50 -3.98 -14.82
CA VAL A 47 3.22 -4.45 -14.27
C VAL A 47 3.04 -3.84 -12.88
N ALA A 48 1.97 -3.07 -12.72
CA ALA A 48 1.56 -2.50 -11.43
C ALA A 48 0.17 -3.00 -11.09
N ALA A 49 -0.01 -3.53 -9.87
CA ALA A 49 -1.32 -3.92 -9.33
C ALA A 49 -1.30 -3.83 -7.81
N ASP A 50 -2.48 -3.66 -7.22
CA ASP A 50 -2.68 -3.55 -5.77
C ASP A 50 -2.63 -4.91 -5.06
N ARG A 51 -1.62 -5.73 -5.39
CA ARG A 51 -1.43 -7.03 -4.76
C ARG A 51 0.04 -7.28 -4.45
N PRO A 52 0.38 -7.82 -3.27
CA PRO A 52 1.74 -8.20 -2.95
C PRO A 52 2.32 -9.21 -3.94
N GLY A 53 3.58 -9.04 -4.33
CA GLY A 53 4.30 -10.00 -5.20
C GLY A 53 3.97 -9.91 -6.69
N VAL A 54 3.39 -8.81 -7.18
CA VAL A 54 3.11 -8.60 -8.61
C VAL A 54 4.40 -8.50 -9.42
N THR A 55 5.38 -7.74 -8.95
CA THR A 55 6.71 -7.69 -9.55
C THR A 55 7.50 -8.94 -9.12
N ARG A 56 7.59 -9.94 -10.01
CA ARG A 56 8.23 -11.23 -9.72
C ARG A 56 9.72 -11.28 -10.01
N GLY A 57 10.24 -10.31 -10.76
CA GLY A 57 11.65 -10.27 -11.16
C GLY A 57 12.17 -8.86 -11.31
N GLN A 58 13.49 -8.74 -11.39
CA GLN A 58 14.14 -7.46 -11.66
C GLN A 58 14.03 -7.15 -13.15
N GLN A 59 13.66 -5.92 -13.48
CA GLN A 59 13.64 -5.45 -14.86
C GLN A 59 14.20 -4.04 -14.99
N TRP A 60 15.01 -3.83 -16.04
CA TRP A 60 15.53 -2.50 -16.36
C TRP A 60 14.56 -1.76 -17.26
N VAL A 61 14.26 -0.54 -16.91
CA VAL A 61 13.36 0.35 -17.67
C VAL A 61 14.11 1.63 -18.00
N THR A 62 14.25 1.94 -19.28
CA THR A 62 14.79 3.21 -19.73
C THR A 62 13.75 4.30 -19.53
N ILE A 63 14.02 5.27 -18.65
CA ILE A 63 13.11 6.40 -18.36
C ILE A 63 13.47 7.65 -19.16
N ALA A 64 14.75 7.82 -19.50
CA ALA A 64 15.23 8.89 -20.36
C ALA A 64 16.54 8.47 -21.07
N LYS A 65 16.99 9.22 -22.04
CA LYS A 65 18.28 8.97 -22.68
C LYS A 65 19.41 9.04 -21.64
N GLY A 66 20.12 7.94 -21.47
CA GLY A 66 21.19 7.80 -20.50
C GLY A 66 20.75 7.59 -19.05
N LEU A 67 19.45 7.23 -18.81
CA LEU A 67 18.92 6.93 -17.48
C LEU A 67 18.08 5.66 -17.52
N GLU A 68 18.56 4.64 -16.82
CA GLU A 68 17.90 3.35 -16.63
C GLU A 68 17.48 3.19 -15.17
N LEU A 69 16.31 2.63 -14.95
CA LEU A 69 15.74 2.37 -13.65
C LEU A 69 15.47 0.88 -13.48
N LEU A 70 15.93 0.32 -12.38
CA LEU A 70 15.67 -1.06 -11.99
C LEU A 70 14.41 -1.12 -11.14
N ASP A 71 13.37 -1.75 -11.64
CA ASP A 71 12.23 -2.16 -10.84
C ASP A 71 12.56 -3.44 -10.10
N THR A 72 12.38 -3.44 -8.79
CA THR A 72 12.66 -4.57 -7.92
C THR A 72 11.38 -5.05 -7.25
N PRO A 73 11.24 -6.37 -7.01
CA PRO A 73 10.21 -6.87 -6.11
C PRO A 73 10.26 -6.14 -4.76
N GLY A 74 9.12 -5.95 -4.14
CA GLY A 74 9.08 -5.46 -2.77
C GLY A 74 9.78 -6.45 -1.84
N VAL A 75 10.62 -5.93 -0.96
CA VAL A 75 11.38 -6.73 -0.01
C VAL A 75 10.81 -6.51 1.37
N LEU A 76 10.52 -7.60 2.07
CA LEU A 76 10.13 -7.64 3.47
C LEU A 76 11.12 -8.52 4.24
N TRP A 77 11.27 -8.24 5.51
CA TRP A 77 12.00 -9.14 6.40
C TRP A 77 11.22 -10.44 6.62
N PRO A 78 11.88 -11.53 6.90
CA PRO A 78 11.21 -12.83 7.14
C PRO A 78 10.36 -12.84 8.41
N LYS A 79 10.67 -12.00 9.39
CA LYS A 79 9.99 -11.93 10.69
C LYS A 79 9.93 -10.48 11.16
N PHE A 80 8.78 -10.06 11.65
CA PHE A 80 8.59 -8.76 12.30
C PHE A 80 8.72 -8.97 13.82
N GLU A 81 9.66 -8.28 14.44
CA GLU A 81 9.83 -8.32 15.89
C GLU A 81 8.78 -7.44 16.58
N ASP A 82 8.40 -6.37 15.94
CA ASP A 82 7.40 -5.42 16.41
C ASP A 82 6.02 -5.73 15.81
N PRO A 83 5.01 -6.08 16.63
CA PRO A 83 3.63 -6.30 16.18
C PRO A 83 3.03 -5.09 15.47
N GLU A 84 3.45 -3.88 15.86
CA GLU A 84 3.00 -2.62 15.25
C GLU A 84 3.41 -2.53 13.78
N VAL A 85 4.63 -2.93 13.45
CA VAL A 85 5.10 -3.00 12.06
C VAL A 85 4.28 -4.01 11.27
N GLY A 86 3.99 -5.17 11.85
CA GLY A 86 3.14 -6.20 11.26
C GLY A 86 1.74 -5.68 10.95
N PHE A 87 1.13 -4.99 11.91
CA PHE A 87 -0.17 -4.34 11.74
C PHE A 87 -0.15 -3.31 10.60
N CYS A 88 0.79 -2.38 10.60
CA CYS A 88 0.90 -1.36 9.55
C CYS A 88 1.05 -1.99 8.14
N LEU A 89 1.85 -3.04 8.01
CA LEU A 89 2.03 -3.75 6.75
C LEU A 89 0.76 -4.51 6.31
N ALA A 90 -0.01 -5.04 7.25
CA ALA A 90 -1.29 -5.70 7.00
C ALA A 90 -2.34 -4.72 6.46
N VAL A 91 -2.62 -3.64 7.19
CA VAL A 91 -3.67 -2.69 6.81
C VAL A 91 -3.34 -1.92 5.53
N THR A 92 -2.07 -1.63 5.27
CA THR A 92 -1.61 -0.99 4.02
C THR A 92 -1.54 -1.96 2.84
N GLY A 93 -1.73 -3.27 3.05
CA GLY A 93 -1.69 -4.28 2.00
C GLY A 93 -0.28 -4.62 1.50
N ALA A 94 0.75 -4.35 2.30
CA ALA A 94 2.13 -4.71 1.98
C ALA A 94 2.39 -6.21 2.12
N ILE A 95 1.61 -6.91 2.94
CA ILE A 95 1.61 -8.36 3.11
C ILE A 95 0.30 -8.97 2.59
N LYS A 96 0.33 -10.26 2.26
CA LYS A 96 -0.84 -10.98 1.76
C LYS A 96 -1.86 -11.17 2.88
N GLU A 97 -3.14 -11.18 2.51
CA GLU A 97 -4.26 -11.29 3.46
C GLU A 97 -4.39 -12.67 4.11
N ASP A 98 -3.75 -13.69 3.57
CA ASP A 98 -3.73 -15.05 4.09
C ASP A 98 -2.69 -15.28 5.21
N VAL A 99 -1.83 -14.29 5.49
CA VAL A 99 -0.77 -14.42 6.51
C VAL A 99 -1.07 -13.70 7.83
N TYR A 100 -2.24 -13.05 7.93
CA TYR A 100 -2.66 -12.36 9.16
C TYR A 100 -4.18 -12.46 9.37
N ASP A 101 -4.61 -12.29 10.62
CA ASP A 101 -6.04 -12.21 10.93
C ASP A 101 -6.60 -10.85 10.52
N ARG A 102 -7.41 -10.85 9.46
CA ARG A 102 -8.02 -9.64 8.88
C ARG A 102 -9.02 -8.98 9.82
N GLU A 103 -9.77 -9.76 10.60
CA GLU A 103 -10.76 -9.24 11.55
C GLU A 103 -10.06 -8.44 12.63
N THR A 104 -9.08 -9.04 13.30
CA THR A 104 -8.26 -8.36 14.31
C THR A 104 -7.58 -7.11 13.74
N ALA A 105 -7.02 -7.18 12.53
CA ALA A 105 -6.38 -6.02 11.90
C ALA A 105 -7.36 -4.87 11.64
N VAL A 106 -8.60 -5.16 11.25
CA VAL A 106 -9.63 -4.14 11.02
C VAL A 106 -10.20 -3.61 12.32
N GLU A 107 -10.37 -4.46 13.34
CA GLU A 107 -10.77 -4.00 14.69
C GLU A 107 -9.75 -2.97 15.22
N LEU A 108 -8.45 -3.29 15.21
CA LEU A 108 -7.37 -2.37 15.62
C LEU A 108 -7.31 -1.09 14.78
N LEU A 109 -7.54 -1.21 13.46
CA LEU A 109 -7.58 -0.04 12.58
C LEU A 109 -8.73 0.88 12.94
N LEU A 110 -9.93 0.34 13.10
CA LEU A 110 -11.12 1.12 13.47
C LEU A 110 -10.98 1.76 14.85
N GLU A 111 -10.46 1.03 15.85
CA GLU A 111 -10.19 1.59 17.18
C GLU A 111 -9.31 2.84 17.10
N ARG A 112 -8.23 2.78 16.31
CA ARG A 112 -7.34 3.94 16.11
C ARG A 112 -8.04 5.08 15.40
N LEU A 113 -8.79 4.78 14.33
CA LEU A 113 -9.50 5.79 13.58
C LEU A 113 -10.63 6.44 14.38
N MET A 114 -11.31 5.71 15.26
CA MET A 114 -12.30 6.25 16.19
C MET A 114 -11.71 7.30 17.13
N HIS A 115 -10.45 7.12 17.56
CA HIS A 115 -9.76 8.07 18.43
C HIS A 115 -9.10 9.23 17.67
N ILE A 116 -8.53 8.98 16.49
CA ILE A 116 -7.72 9.96 15.77
C ILE A 116 -8.57 10.77 14.77
N TYR A 117 -9.51 10.09 14.10
CA TYR A 117 -10.33 10.65 13.02
C TYR A 117 -11.81 10.29 13.16
N PRO A 118 -12.46 10.54 14.33
CA PRO A 118 -13.84 10.12 14.57
C PRO A 118 -14.83 10.74 13.57
N GLU A 119 -14.64 12.01 13.23
CA GLU A 119 -15.54 12.72 12.31
C GLU A 119 -15.43 12.17 10.88
N ASP A 120 -14.23 11.84 10.43
CA ASP A 120 -14.04 11.26 9.10
C ASP A 120 -14.75 9.90 8.97
N LEU A 121 -14.73 9.07 10.03
CA LEU A 121 -15.48 7.82 10.10
C LEU A 121 -17.00 8.04 10.07
N ARG A 122 -17.52 8.99 10.88
CA ARG A 122 -18.94 9.32 10.93
C ARG A 122 -19.45 9.75 9.56
N VAL A 123 -18.75 10.69 8.95
CA VAL A 123 -19.10 11.21 7.62
C VAL A 123 -18.96 10.13 6.57
N LYS A 124 -17.84 9.39 6.58
CA LYS A 124 -17.55 8.38 5.58
C LYS A 124 -18.58 7.26 5.55
N TYR A 125 -18.98 6.74 6.69
CA TYR A 125 -19.90 5.61 6.75
C TYR A 125 -21.35 6.02 7.01
N ALA A 126 -21.63 7.31 7.26
CA ALA A 126 -22.94 7.84 7.64
C ALA A 126 -23.49 7.14 8.89
N ILE A 127 -22.64 7.01 9.92
CA ILE A 127 -22.94 6.37 11.20
C ILE A 127 -22.66 7.35 12.34
N ASP A 128 -23.34 7.14 13.46
CA ASP A 128 -23.00 7.81 14.73
C ASP A 128 -22.49 6.76 15.72
N PHE A 129 -21.46 7.15 16.49
CA PHE A 129 -20.86 6.32 17.52
C PHE A 129 -20.18 7.19 18.59
N SER A 130 -20.05 6.63 19.77
CA SER A 130 -19.22 7.17 20.86
C SER A 130 -17.80 6.62 20.74
N GLU A 131 -16.78 7.41 21.10
CA GLU A 131 -15.38 6.93 21.14
C GLU A 131 -15.15 5.79 22.14
N ALA A 132 -16.03 5.66 23.14
CA ALA A 132 -16.00 4.56 24.10
C ALA A 132 -16.83 3.34 23.66
N GLU A 133 -17.47 3.39 22.50
CA GLU A 133 -18.29 2.30 22.00
C GLU A 133 -17.41 1.13 21.54
N PRO A 134 -17.81 -0.13 21.80
CA PRO A 134 -17.07 -1.28 21.32
C PRO A 134 -16.93 -1.28 19.80
N VAL A 135 -15.74 -1.51 19.28
CA VAL A 135 -15.45 -1.49 17.83
C VAL A 135 -16.37 -2.43 17.04
N ARG A 136 -16.77 -3.55 17.61
CA ARG A 136 -17.70 -4.50 16.96
C ARG A 136 -19.09 -3.92 16.74
N GLU A 137 -19.56 -3.05 17.63
CA GLU A 137 -20.82 -2.33 17.45
C GLU A 137 -20.71 -1.32 16.32
N VAL A 138 -19.59 -0.61 16.25
CA VAL A 138 -19.30 0.30 15.14
C VAL A 138 -19.22 -0.46 13.81
N MET A 139 -18.58 -1.64 13.77
CA MET A 139 -18.59 -2.53 12.59
C MET A 139 -20.01 -2.96 12.19
N ALA A 140 -20.87 -3.26 13.17
CA ALA A 140 -22.27 -3.60 12.90
C ALA A 140 -23.03 -2.41 12.31
N LYS A 141 -22.83 -1.19 12.82
CA LYS A 141 -23.40 0.04 12.26
C LYS A 141 -22.94 0.26 10.82
N ILE A 142 -21.63 0.07 10.54
CA ILE A 142 -21.08 0.14 9.17
C ILE A 142 -21.75 -0.90 8.28
N ALA A 143 -21.94 -2.15 8.76
CA ALA A 143 -22.59 -3.21 8.01
C ALA A 143 -24.01 -2.81 7.59
N VAL A 144 -24.81 -2.28 8.51
CA VAL A 144 -26.18 -1.83 8.22
C VAL A 144 -26.17 -0.65 7.26
N ALA A 145 -25.39 0.39 7.56
CA ALA A 145 -25.35 1.62 6.77
C ALA A 145 -24.85 1.40 5.33
N ARG A 146 -23.99 0.40 5.11
CA ARG A 146 -23.41 0.08 3.80
C ARG A 146 -24.05 -1.14 3.12
N GLY A 147 -25.08 -1.72 3.70
CA GLY A 147 -25.74 -2.88 3.14
C GLY A 147 -24.85 -4.12 3.09
N CYS A 148 -23.90 -4.26 4.01
CA CYS A 148 -23.08 -5.46 4.16
C CYS A 148 -23.88 -6.55 4.89
N LEU A 149 -24.90 -7.08 4.23
CA LEU A 149 -25.82 -8.06 4.80
C LEU A 149 -25.82 -9.33 3.95
N LYS A 150 -26.01 -10.48 4.62
CA LYS A 150 -26.29 -11.79 4.02
C LYS A 150 -27.82 -11.99 3.90
N ALA A 151 -28.22 -13.06 3.25
CA ALA A 151 -29.63 -13.45 3.19
C ALA A 151 -30.22 -13.54 4.60
N GLY A 152 -31.45 -13.04 4.78
CA GLY A 152 -32.13 -12.99 6.09
C GLY A 152 -31.69 -11.81 6.99
N GLY A 153 -30.93 -10.83 6.47
CA GLY A 153 -30.56 -9.62 7.22
C GLY A 153 -29.40 -9.81 8.21
N VAL A 154 -28.69 -10.94 8.13
CA VAL A 154 -27.52 -11.21 8.98
C VAL A 154 -26.34 -10.34 8.55
N LEU A 155 -25.60 -9.76 9.50
CA LEU A 155 -24.43 -8.93 9.23
C LEU A 155 -23.34 -9.75 8.51
N ASP A 156 -22.80 -9.20 7.44
CA ASP A 156 -21.70 -9.78 6.68
C ASP A 156 -20.39 -9.06 7.06
N ILE A 157 -19.80 -9.52 8.15
CA ILE A 157 -18.56 -8.94 8.70
C ILE A 157 -17.40 -9.02 7.71
N ASP A 158 -17.29 -10.10 6.92
CA ASP A 158 -16.29 -10.22 5.88
C ASP A 158 -16.37 -9.09 4.85
N LYS A 159 -17.58 -8.68 4.46
CA LYS A 159 -17.79 -7.54 3.58
C LYS A 159 -17.40 -6.22 4.24
N VAL A 160 -17.68 -6.06 5.54
CA VAL A 160 -17.22 -4.87 6.30
C VAL A 160 -15.71 -4.79 6.32
N ILE A 161 -15.03 -5.89 6.62
CA ILE A 161 -13.57 -5.99 6.63
C ILE A 161 -12.99 -5.57 5.27
N GLN A 162 -13.51 -6.15 4.19
CA GLN A 162 -13.07 -5.80 2.83
C GLN A 162 -13.33 -4.33 2.48
N LEU A 163 -14.48 -3.79 2.88
CA LEU A 163 -14.86 -2.40 2.67
C LEU A 163 -13.90 -1.44 3.37
N VAL A 164 -13.66 -1.66 4.67
CA VAL A 164 -12.81 -0.80 5.50
C VAL A 164 -11.36 -0.82 4.98
N LEU A 165 -10.80 -2.00 4.74
CA LEU A 165 -9.43 -2.12 4.20
C LEU A 165 -9.29 -1.44 2.83
N ARG A 166 -10.28 -1.62 1.95
CA ARG A 166 -10.28 -0.96 0.63
C ARG A 166 -10.33 0.56 0.76
N ASP A 167 -11.22 1.08 1.60
CA ASP A 167 -11.40 2.51 1.76
C ASP A 167 -10.15 3.16 2.39
N PHE A 168 -9.53 2.51 3.38
CA PHE A 168 -8.26 2.91 3.97
C PHE A 168 -7.12 2.92 2.92
N ARG A 169 -6.92 1.81 2.20
CA ARG A 169 -5.85 1.68 1.19
C ARG A 169 -5.99 2.64 0.00
N THR A 170 -7.18 3.10 -0.28
CA THR A 170 -7.45 4.06 -1.37
C THR A 170 -7.50 5.52 -0.91
N GLY A 171 -7.19 5.80 0.35
CA GLY A 171 -7.21 7.14 0.91
C GLY A 171 -8.60 7.78 0.91
N ARG A 172 -9.63 6.95 1.09
CA ARG A 172 -11.03 7.39 1.23
C ARG A 172 -11.47 7.43 2.69
N LEU A 173 -10.57 7.04 3.54
CA LEU A 173 -10.71 6.96 4.97
C LEU A 173 -9.43 7.43 5.60
#